data_96e7ee74703835ab024d23c75cb39e4d
#
_entry.id   96e7ee74703835ab024d23c75cb39e4d
#
_cell.length_a   1.000
_cell.length_b   1.000
_cell.length_c   1.000
_cell.angle_alpha   90.00
_cell.angle_beta   90.00
_cell.angle_gamma   90.00
#
_symmetry.space_group_name_H-M   'P 1'
#
loop_
_entity.id
_entity.type
_entity.pdbx_description
1 polymer ?
#
loop_
_entity_poly.entity_id
_entity_poly.type
_entity_poly.pdbx_seq_one_letter_code
_entity_poly.pdbx_strand_id
1 'polypeptide(L)'
;MIAASVLVGCGSKQYQQRHREGLAPSAPIATVNPPQFSDAKPHDWNGRSPDGYSVHGIDASRWQGEIDWKTAQANGVSFAIFKATEGGDIIDPAFDTYWKGAGAAGIPRGAYHFFYFCRPAIEQARWFIRHVPRSPGALPPVLDMEWNAHSPTCTKRPDAAHVRREANIFMDALERHYGQRPILYTTVDFFTDNQMSRLTGYDFWLRSVAGHPSKVYPGQPWRFWQYSGTGLVPGIKGKVDLNAFGGSRSDWQNWLASRAR
;
A
#
# COMPACT_ATOMS: atom_id res chain seq x y z
N MET A 1 -38.71 65.46 33.10
CA MET A 1 -38.64 64.11 33.66
C MET A 1 -38.47 63.14 32.48
N ILE A 2 -37.27 62.67 32.23
CA ILE A 2 -36.94 61.78 31.11
C ILE A 2 -36.51 60.46 31.76
N ALA A 3 -37.30 59.40 31.52
CA ALA A 3 -36.99 58.08 32.00
C ALA A 3 -36.05 57.36 31.02
N ALA A 4 -34.89 56.94 31.50
CA ALA A 4 -33.94 56.14 30.75
C ALA A 4 -34.19 54.66 31.00
N SER A 5 -34.52 53.92 29.96
CA SER A 5 -34.67 52.43 29.99
C SER A 5 -33.29 51.79 29.72
N VAL A 6 -32.84 50.98 30.67
CA VAL A 6 -31.63 50.16 30.58
C VAL A 6 -32.02 48.82 29.95
N LEU A 7 -31.48 48.54 28.76
CA LEU A 7 -31.53 47.25 28.12
C LEU A 7 -30.34 46.37 28.61
N VAL A 8 -30.63 45.36 29.38
CA VAL A 8 -29.69 44.34 29.78
C VAL A 8 -29.56 43.28 28.68
N GLY A 9 -28.40 43.21 28.00
CA GLY A 9 -28.11 42.21 26.98
C GLY A 9 -27.77 40.84 27.59
N CYS A 10 -28.66 39.85 27.43
CA CYS A 10 -28.36 38.46 27.62
C CYS A 10 -27.81 37.87 26.31
N GLY A 11 -26.51 37.79 26.19
CA GLY A 11 -25.88 37.24 24.98
C GLY A 11 -24.44 36.80 25.14
N SER A 12 -24.14 35.84 26.05
CA SER A 12 -22.77 35.32 26.14
C SER A 12 -22.62 33.86 26.66
N LYS A 13 -23.67 33.03 26.62
CA LYS A 13 -23.55 31.63 27.02
C LYS A 13 -23.77 30.59 25.92
N GLN A 14 -24.09 30.98 24.69
CA GLN A 14 -24.31 30.04 23.58
C GLN A 14 -23.11 29.88 22.63
N TYR A 15 -22.03 30.65 22.78
CA TYR A 15 -20.89 30.60 21.85
C TYR A 15 -19.77 29.65 22.26
N GLN A 16 -19.75 29.10 23.47
CA GLN A 16 -18.71 28.20 23.96
C GLN A 16 -19.04 26.70 23.86
N GLN A 17 -20.21 26.31 23.35
CA GLN A 17 -20.62 24.91 23.30
C GLN A 17 -20.51 24.25 21.92
N ARG A 18 -20.06 24.98 20.88
CA ARG A 18 -19.94 24.44 19.51
C ARG A 18 -18.55 23.96 19.07
N HIS A 19 -17.54 23.97 19.96
CA HIS A 19 -16.17 23.51 19.63
C HIS A 19 -15.75 22.21 20.34
N ARG A 20 -16.70 21.37 20.73
CA ARG A 20 -16.46 19.98 21.16
C ARG A 20 -17.17 18.98 20.27
N GLU A 21 -17.29 19.27 18.98
CA GLU A 21 -17.75 18.25 18.04
C GLU A 21 -16.55 17.49 17.49
N GLY A 22 -16.45 16.22 17.94
CA GLY A 22 -15.94 15.14 17.12
C GLY A 22 -14.45 15.18 16.81
N LEU A 23 -13.61 14.82 17.78
CA LEU A 23 -12.42 14.04 17.39
C LEU A 23 -12.95 12.84 16.62
N ALA A 24 -12.65 12.78 15.30
CA ALA A 24 -12.91 11.60 14.52
C ALA A 24 -12.39 10.38 15.30
N PRO A 25 -13.13 9.26 15.38
CA PRO A 25 -12.65 8.09 16.09
C PRO A 25 -11.23 7.79 15.60
N SER A 26 -10.28 7.75 16.53
CA SER A 26 -8.91 7.37 16.21
C SER A 26 -8.96 6.06 15.45
N ALA A 27 -8.33 6.01 14.26
CA ALA A 27 -8.25 4.76 13.51
C ALA A 27 -7.80 3.64 14.47
N PRO A 28 -8.44 2.47 14.45
CA PRO A 28 -8.08 1.40 15.35
C PRO A 28 -6.59 1.11 15.21
N ILE A 29 -5.89 1.03 16.36
CA ILE A 29 -4.46 0.72 16.39
C ILE A 29 -4.28 -0.65 15.72
N ALA A 30 -3.58 -0.68 14.59
CA ALA A 30 -3.33 -1.92 13.88
C ALA A 30 -2.49 -2.86 14.75
N THR A 31 -2.96 -4.09 14.95
CA THR A 31 -2.23 -5.11 15.69
C THR A 31 -0.97 -5.50 14.94
N VAL A 32 0.16 -5.50 15.64
CA VAL A 32 1.46 -5.96 15.10
C VAL A 32 1.92 -7.14 15.95
N ASN A 33 1.77 -8.34 15.42
CA ASN A 33 2.29 -9.56 16.01
C ASN A 33 3.70 -9.86 15.47
N PRO A 34 4.58 -10.52 16.24
CA PRO A 34 5.85 -11.01 15.70
C PRO A 34 5.62 -12.00 14.55
N PRO A 35 6.34 -11.90 13.45
CA PRO A 35 6.16 -12.81 12.31
C PRO A 35 6.61 -14.23 12.68
N GLN A 36 5.76 -15.22 12.39
CA GLN A 36 6.04 -16.65 12.49
C GLN A 36 6.18 -17.23 11.06
N PHE A 37 6.86 -16.48 10.20
CA PHE A 37 7.05 -16.85 8.81
C PHE A 37 8.28 -17.74 8.66
N SER A 38 8.25 -18.59 7.63
CA SER A 38 9.42 -19.26 7.11
C SER A 38 9.53 -19.03 5.60
N ASP A 39 10.54 -19.57 4.98
CA ASP A 39 10.76 -19.41 3.55
C ASP A 39 11.15 -20.74 2.92
N ALA A 40 10.52 -21.09 1.79
CA ALA A 40 10.83 -22.31 1.08
C ALA A 40 12.20 -22.26 0.38
N LYS A 41 12.72 -21.05 0.12
CA LYS A 41 14.04 -20.78 -0.45
C LYS A 41 14.69 -19.59 0.28
N PRO A 42 15.09 -19.77 1.55
CA PRO A 42 15.63 -18.67 2.33
C PRO A 42 16.93 -18.14 1.71
N HIS A 43 17.07 -16.81 1.73
CA HIS A 43 18.29 -16.15 1.34
C HIS A 43 19.23 -16.02 2.56
N ASP A 44 20.52 -16.28 2.37
CA ASP A 44 21.55 -16.03 3.38
C ASP A 44 21.91 -14.53 3.40
N TRP A 45 21.36 -13.81 4.38
CA TRP A 45 21.48 -12.36 4.49
C TRP A 45 22.83 -11.98 5.10
N ASN A 46 23.77 -11.52 4.28
CA ASN A 46 25.01 -10.92 4.76
C ASN A 46 24.78 -9.46 5.20
N GLY A 47 24.58 -9.24 6.51
CA GLY A 47 24.36 -7.92 7.11
C GLY A 47 22.87 -7.66 7.45
N ARG A 48 22.30 -6.55 6.94
CA ARG A 48 20.90 -6.23 7.25
C ARG A 48 19.97 -7.24 6.61
N SER A 49 19.11 -7.84 7.45
CA SER A 49 18.10 -8.83 7.05
C SER A 49 16.67 -8.33 7.32
N PRO A 50 15.65 -9.00 6.79
CA PRO A 50 14.25 -8.71 7.13
C PRO A 50 13.94 -8.80 8.62
N ASP A 51 14.66 -9.65 9.38
CA ASP A 51 14.48 -9.83 10.84
C ASP A 51 14.75 -8.56 11.65
N GLY A 52 15.48 -7.61 11.07
CA GLY A 52 15.69 -6.29 11.67
C GLY A 52 14.46 -5.37 11.67
N TYR A 53 13.35 -5.79 11.08
CA TYR A 53 12.11 -5.01 10.98
C TYR A 53 11.02 -5.63 11.82
N SER A 54 10.19 -4.78 12.44
CA SER A 54 9.16 -5.24 13.39
C SER A 54 7.79 -5.46 12.76
N VAL A 55 7.56 -4.94 11.55
CA VAL A 55 6.26 -4.95 10.89
C VAL A 55 6.37 -5.66 9.56
N HIS A 56 5.72 -6.83 9.48
CA HIS A 56 5.73 -7.67 8.31
C HIS A 56 4.33 -7.82 7.72
N GLY A 57 4.29 -8.08 6.44
CA GLY A 57 3.05 -8.31 5.70
C GLY A 57 3.29 -9.18 4.48
N ILE A 58 2.25 -9.30 3.70
CA ILE A 58 2.25 -10.09 2.47
C ILE A 58 1.69 -9.29 1.31
N ASP A 59 2.05 -9.66 0.10
CA ASP A 59 1.23 -9.34 -1.05
C ASP A 59 0.74 -10.63 -1.71
N ALA A 60 -0.47 -10.58 -2.26
CA ALA A 60 -1.16 -11.76 -2.75
C ALA A 60 -2.07 -11.45 -3.94
N SER A 61 -2.28 -12.48 -4.76
CA SER A 61 -3.19 -12.50 -5.88
C SER A 61 -3.93 -13.84 -5.91
N ARG A 62 -4.71 -14.10 -6.93
CA ARG A 62 -5.43 -15.39 -7.13
C ARG A 62 -4.58 -16.64 -6.91
N TRP A 63 -3.26 -16.53 -6.99
CA TRP A 63 -2.35 -17.69 -6.91
C TRP A 63 -2.20 -18.28 -5.50
N GLN A 64 -2.55 -17.53 -4.46
CA GLN A 64 -2.49 -17.98 -3.07
C GLN A 64 -3.72 -18.79 -2.64
N GLY A 65 -4.79 -18.80 -3.47
CA GLY A 65 -6.00 -19.59 -3.21
C GLY A 65 -6.74 -19.13 -1.96
N GLU A 66 -7.21 -20.04 -1.15
CA GLU A 66 -7.91 -19.72 0.09
C GLU A 66 -6.95 -19.35 1.21
N ILE A 67 -7.24 -18.27 1.94
CA ILE A 67 -6.43 -17.75 3.05
C ILE A 67 -7.27 -17.68 4.32
N ASP A 68 -6.78 -18.28 5.40
CA ASP A 68 -7.28 -18.05 6.76
C ASP A 68 -6.66 -16.78 7.34
N TRP A 69 -7.37 -15.67 7.16
CA TRP A 69 -6.91 -14.34 7.56
C TRP A 69 -6.71 -14.18 9.06
N LYS A 70 -7.50 -14.88 9.89
CA LYS A 70 -7.35 -14.82 11.35
C LYS A 70 -6.06 -15.50 11.78
N THR A 71 -5.80 -16.68 11.24
CA THR A 71 -4.54 -17.40 11.48
C THR A 71 -3.35 -16.61 10.95
N ALA A 72 -3.43 -16.05 9.74
CA ALA A 72 -2.36 -15.24 9.17
C ALA A 72 -2.05 -14.00 10.03
N GLN A 73 -3.07 -13.28 10.48
CA GLN A 73 -2.93 -12.11 11.37
C GLN A 73 -2.30 -12.48 12.72
N ALA A 74 -2.76 -13.55 13.35
CA ALA A 74 -2.23 -14.02 14.62
C ALA A 74 -0.74 -14.44 14.52
N ASN A 75 -0.28 -14.85 13.34
CA ASN A 75 1.08 -15.28 13.06
C ASN A 75 1.95 -14.19 12.39
N GLY A 76 1.54 -12.92 12.46
CA GLY A 76 2.42 -11.80 12.14
C GLY A 76 2.13 -11.05 10.84
N VAL A 77 1.07 -11.39 10.10
CA VAL A 77 0.62 -10.56 8.98
C VAL A 77 0.01 -9.27 9.51
N SER A 78 0.80 -8.20 9.51
CA SER A 78 0.43 -6.88 10.02
C SER A 78 -0.14 -5.96 8.94
N PHE A 79 0.04 -6.30 7.67
CA PHE A 79 -0.59 -5.65 6.52
C PHE A 79 -0.64 -6.62 5.32
N ALA A 80 -1.53 -6.34 4.38
CA ALA A 80 -1.62 -7.11 3.14
C ALA A 80 -1.94 -6.21 1.95
N ILE A 81 -1.31 -6.47 0.80
CA ILE A 81 -1.54 -5.72 -0.44
C ILE A 81 -1.97 -6.71 -1.54
N PHE A 82 -3.11 -6.46 -2.18
CA PHE A 82 -3.72 -7.41 -3.11
C PHE A 82 -3.70 -6.93 -4.54
N LYS A 83 -3.41 -7.83 -5.47
CA LYS A 83 -3.70 -7.57 -6.88
C LYS A 83 -5.19 -7.30 -7.04
N ALA A 84 -5.52 -6.14 -7.56
CA ALA A 84 -6.91 -5.81 -7.88
C ALA A 84 -7.16 -5.88 -9.37
N THR A 85 -6.28 -5.24 -10.15
CA THR A 85 -6.45 -5.11 -11.59
C THR A 85 -5.11 -5.22 -12.31
N GLU A 86 -5.21 -5.50 -13.61
CA GLU A 86 -4.07 -5.61 -14.51
C GLU A 86 -4.46 -5.05 -15.88
N GLY A 87 -3.58 -4.26 -16.50
CA GLY A 87 -3.86 -3.62 -17.79
C GLY A 87 -5.15 -2.81 -17.76
N GLY A 88 -5.99 -2.89 -18.79
CA GLY A 88 -7.22 -2.10 -18.86
C GLY A 88 -8.53 -2.92 -18.77
N ASP A 89 -8.43 -4.22 -18.52
CA ASP A 89 -9.55 -5.17 -18.69
C ASP A 89 -9.50 -6.42 -17.79
N ILE A 90 -8.44 -6.63 -17.01
CA ILE A 90 -8.32 -7.78 -16.12
C ILE A 90 -8.58 -7.36 -14.67
N ILE A 91 -9.41 -8.14 -13.98
CA ILE A 91 -9.64 -8.08 -12.54
C ILE A 91 -9.09 -9.37 -11.93
N ASP A 92 -8.38 -9.26 -10.80
CA ASP A 92 -7.99 -10.46 -10.07
C ASP A 92 -9.23 -11.06 -9.38
N PRO A 93 -9.58 -12.33 -9.66
CA PRO A 93 -10.81 -12.92 -9.14
C PRO A 93 -10.80 -13.14 -7.62
N ALA A 94 -9.64 -13.11 -6.94
CA ALA A 94 -9.54 -13.24 -5.50
C ALA A 94 -9.65 -11.88 -4.77
N PHE A 95 -9.56 -10.75 -5.49
CA PHE A 95 -9.48 -9.43 -4.88
C PHE A 95 -10.59 -9.15 -3.86
N ASP A 96 -11.84 -9.30 -4.24
CA ASP A 96 -12.98 -9.02 -3.36
C ASP A 96 -13.00 -9.90 -2.12
N THR A 97 -12.67 -11.18 -2.28
CA THR A 97 -12.60 -12.14 -1.17
C THR A 97 -11.49 -11.78 -0.20
N TYR A 98 -10.30 -11.46 -0.71
CA TYR A 98 -9.15 -11.07 0.10
C TYR A 98 -9.37 -9.72 0.78
N TRP A 99 -9.92 -8.75 0.05
CA TRP A 99 -10.26 -7.43 0.60
C TRP A 99 -11.20 -7.51 1.79
N LYS A 100 -12.27 -8.31 1.67
CA LYS A 100 -13.25 -8.52 2.75
C LYS A 100 -12.66 -9.33 3.91
N GLY A 101 -11.96 -10.43 3.60
CA GLY A 101 -11.39 -11.34 4.60
C GLY A 101 -10.32 -10.68 5.46
N ALA A 102 -9.35 -10.01 4.85
CA ALA A 102 -8.32 -9.26 5.57
C ALA A 102 -8.91 -8.14 6.43
N GLY A 103 -9.90 -7.40 5.88
CA GLY A 103 -10.60 -6.38 6.63
C GLY A 103 -11.36 -6.92 7.85
N ALA A 104 -12.04 -8.05 7.71
CA ALA A 104 -12.74 -8.71 8.82
C ALA A 104 -11.78 -9.24 9.90
N ALA A 105 -10.54 -9.55 9.52
CA ALA A 105 -9.48 -9.93 10.47
C ALA A 105 -8.75 -8.71 11.06
N GLY A 106 -9.12 -7.47 10.71
CA GLY A 106 -8.49 -6.26 11.22
C GLY A 106 -7.09 -5.98 10.62
N ILE A 107 -6.76 -6.60 9.48
CA ILE A 107 -5.49 -6.37 8.78
C ILE A 107 -5.60 -5.10 7.92
N PRO A 108 -4.76 -4.07 8.12
CA PRO A 108 -4.59 -2.97 7.18
C PRO A 108 -4.29 -3.51 5.78
N ARG A 109 -5.07 -3.07 4.80
CA ARG A 109 -5.01 -3.65 3.45
C ARG A 109 -4.96 -2.61 2.36
N GLY A 110 -4.22 -2.91 1.31
CA GLY A 110 -4.08 -2.11 0.10
C GLY A 110 -4.39 -2.91 -1.16
N ALA A 111 -4.47 -2.21 -2.27
CA ALA A 111 -4.69 -2.80 -3.58
C ALA A 111 -3.61 -2.33 -4.56
N TYR A 112 -3.14 -3.23 -5.42
CA TYR A 112 -2.22 -2.87 -6.47
C TYR A 112 -2.77 -3.09 -7.87
N HIS A 113 -2.29 -2.27 -8.81
CA HIS A 113 -2.51 -2.39 -10.24
C HIS A 113 -1.23 -2.83 -10.93
N PHE A 114 -1.28 -3.94 -11.66
CA PHE A 114 -0.18 -4.40 -12.49
C PHE A 114 -0.23 -3.69 -13.86
N PHE A 115 0.78 -2.88 -14.14
CA PHE A 115 0.77 -1.95 -15.27
C PHE A 115 1.22 -2.58 -16.58
N TYR A 116 0.51 -2.29 -17.67
CA TYR A 116 0.88 -2.70 -19.03
C TYR A 116 1.12 -1.51 -19.95
N PHE A 117 2.25 -1.51 -20.68
CA PHE A 117 2.61 -0.43 -21.61
C PHE A 117 1.88 -0.48 -22.97
N CYS A 118 0.96 -1.38 -23.15
CA CYS A 118 0.13 -1.47 -24.36
C CYS A 118 -1.20 -0.71 -24.24
N ARG A 119 -1.46 -0.08 -23.10
CA ARG A 119 -2.61 0.78 -22.86
C ARG A 119 -2.20 2.08 -22.16
N PRO A 120 -2.86 3.22 -22.47
CA PRO A 120 -2.59 4.47 -21.78
C PRO A 120 -2.81 4.39 -20.27
N ALA A 121 -1.96 5.05 -19.50
CA ALA A 121 -2.05 5.06 -18.05
C ALA A 121 -3.40 5.55 -17.51
N ILE A 122 -3.99 6.55 -18.15
CA ILE A 122 -5.29 7.09 -17.71
C ILE A 122 -6.44 6.08 -17.84
N GLU A 123 -6.38 5.18 -18.82
CA GLU A 123 -7.38 4.11 -18.99
C GLU A 123 -7.23 3.08 -17.88
N GLN A 124 -6.00 2.68 -17.58
CA GLN A 124 -5.66 1.73 -16.51
C GLN A 124 -6.01 2.32 -15.14
N ALA A 125 -5.72 3.59 -14.90
CA ALA A 125 -6.13 4.28 -13.67
C ALA A 125 -7.65 4.30 -13.48
N ARG A 126 -8.40 4.59 -14.54
CA ARG A 126 -9.88 4.53 -14.53
C ARG A 126 -10.40 3.11 -14.28
N TRP A 127 -9.71 2.11 -14.84
CA TRP A 127 -10.03 0.69 -14.60
C TRP A 127 -9.85 0.33 -13.13
N PHE A 128 -8.71 0.66 -12.54
CA PHE A 128 -8.46 0.46 -11.11
C PHE A 128 -9.50 1.18 -10.23
N ILE A 129 -9.77 2.45 -10.48
CA ILE A 129 -10.72 3.27 -9.73
C ILE A 129 -12.14 2.66 -9.73
N ARG A 130 -12.57 2.04 -10.83
CA ARG A 130 -13.89 1.40 -10.90
C ARG A 130 -14.02 0.14 -10.05
N HIS A 131 -12.90 -0.54 -9.76
CA HIS A 131 -12.91 -1.86 -9.12
C HIS A 131 -12.37 -1.87 -7.70
N VAL A 132 -11.68 -0.81 -7.28
CA VAL A 132 -11.12 -0.71 -5.93
C VAL A 132 -11.90 0.31 -5.12
N PRO A 133 -12.58 -0.12 -4.04
CA PRO A 133 -13.41 0.79 -3.26
C PRO A 133 -12.56 1.76 -2.43
N ARG A 134 -13.08 2.96 -2.21
CA ARG A 134 -12.61 3.80 -1.11
C ARG A 134 -13.06 3.16 0.20
N SER A 135 -12.12 2.86 1.07
CA SER A 135 -12.43 2.26 2.37
C SER A 135 -11.65 2.97 3.48
N PRO A 136 -12.31 3.41 4.54
CA PRO A 136 -11.62 3.99 5.69
C PRO A 136 -10.53 3.03 6.21
N GLY A 137 -9.34 3.57 6.48
CA GLY A 137 -8.21 2.79 6.97
C GLY A 137 -7.53 1.90 5.91
N ALA A 138 -7.94 1.97 4.64
CA ALA A 138 -7.19 1.32 3.57
C ALA A 138 -5.81 1.98 3.38
N LEU A 139 -4.82 1.15 3.06
CA LEU A 139 -3.51 1.64 2.64
C LEU A 139 -3.62 2.40 1.32
N PRO A 140 -2.66 3.29 1.01
CA PRO A 140 -2.63 3.95 -0.28
C PRO A 140 -2.68 2.94 -1.43
N PRO A 141 -3.30 3.30 -2.57
CA PRO A 141 -3.27 2.47 -3.75
C PRO A 141 -1.84 2.29 -4.26
N VAL A 142 -1.55 1.18 -4.91
CA VAL A 142 -0.21 0.85 -5.39
C VAL A 142 -0.20 0.76 -6.91
N LEU A 143 0.78 1.41 -7.53
CA LEU A 143 1.15 1.20 -8.92
C LEU A 143 2.32 0.21 -8.94
N ASP A 144 2.09 -0.96 -9.56
CA ASP A 144 3.09 -2.00 -9.75
C ASP A 144 3.67 -1.88 -11.17
N MET A 145 4.94 -1.46 -11.23
CA MET A 145 5.68 -1.29 -12.48
C MET A 145 6.90 -2.19 -12.55
N GLU A 146 6.77 -3.19 -13.38
CA GLU A 146 7.84 -4.14 -13.69
C GLU A 146 7.79 -4.59 -15.16
N TRP A 147 8.87 -5.19 -15.64
CA TRP A 147 8.87 -5.76 -16.98
C TRP A 147 8.09 -7.07 -17.03
N ASN A 148 7.15 -7.16 -17.93
CA ASN A 148 6.39 -8.39 -18.17
C ASN A 148 6.83 -9.07 -19.46
N ALA A 149 7.98 -9.70 -19.44
CA ALA A 149 8.57 -10.38 -20.60
C ALA A 149 7.74 -11.58 -21.08
N HIS A 150 6.91 -12.15 -20.21
CA HIS A 150 6.11 -13.36 -20.50
C HIS A 150 4.63 -13.08 -20.70
N SER A 151 4.23 -11.81 -20.77
CA SER A 151 2.84 -11.47 -21.05
C SER A 151 2.41 -11.98 -22.42
N PRO A 152 1.30 -12.69 -22.52
CA PRO A 152 0.78 -13.10 -23.85
C PRO A 152 0.21 -11.93 -24.65
N THR A 153 -0.04 -10.78 -24.02
CA THR A 153 -0.76 -9.65 -24.61
C THR A 153 0.07 -8.37 -24.69
N CYS A 154 1.09 -8.21 -23.84
CA CYS A 154 1.89 -6.99 -23.82
C CYS A 154 3.32 -7.21 -23.29
N THR A 155 4.27 -7.22 -24.21
CA THR A 155 5.72 -7.29 -23.90
C THR A 155 6.45 -5.98 -24.24
N LYS A 156 5.69 -4.89 -24.45
CA LYS A 156 6.24 -3.59 -24.88
C LYS A 156 7.14 -2.99 -23.80
N ARG A 157 8.31 -2.50 -24.22
CA ARG A 157 9.28 -1.78 -23.38
C ARG A 157 9.55 -0.40 -23.96
N PRO A 158 8.80 0.63 -23.57
CA PRO A 158 9.02 2.00 -24.00
C PRO A 158 10.30 2.60 -23.42
N ASP A 159 10.69 3.77 -23.93
CA ASP A 159 11.78 4.54 -23.34
C ASP A 159 11.46 5.01 -21.91
N ALA A 160 12.52 5.23 -21.13
CA ALA A 160 12.40 5.59 -19.72
C ALA A 160 11.64 6.89 -19.45
N ALA A 161 11.67 7.85 -20.37
CA ALA A 161 10.93 9.10 -20.22
C ALA A 161 9.42 8.86 -20.38
N HIS A 162 9.04 8.01 -21.35
CA HIS A 162 7.65 7.61 -21.53
C HIS A 162 7.14 6.83 -20.30
N VAL A 163 7.92 5.86 -19.82
CA VAL A 163 7.57 5.08 -18.60
C VAL A 163 7.27 6.00 -17.42
N ARG A 164 8.15 6.97 -17.14
CA ARG A 164 7.94 7.91 -16.02
C ARG A 164 6.75 8.85 -16.23
N ARG A 165 6.46 9.27 -17.47
CA ARG A 165 5.24 10.06 -17.75
C ARG A 165 3.98 9.26 -17.47
N GLU A 166 3.91 8.02 -17.94
CA GLU A 166 2.76 7.14 -17.69
C GLU A 166 2.58 6.85 -16.20
N ALA A 167 3.69 6.61 -15.47
CA ALA A 167 3.65 6.47 -14.02
C ALA A 167 3.01 7.69 -13.34
N ASN A 168 3.47 8.91 -13.65
CA ASN A 168 2.90 10.12 -13.08
C ASN A 168 1.42 10.29 -13.43
N ILE A 169 1.01 10.07 -14.68
CA ILE A 169 -0.41 10.17 -15.08
C ILE A 169 -1.28 9.22 -14.26
N PHE A 170 -0.84 7.96 -14.09
CA PHE A 170 -1.57 6.97 -13.30
C PHE A 170 -1.64 7.39 -11.82
N MET A 171 -0.49 7.69 -11.22
CA MET A 171 -0.39 8.03 -9.81
C MET A 171 -1.19 9.29 -9.46
N ASP A 172 -1.11 10.34 -10.29
CA ASP A 172 -1.89 11.57 -10.11
C ASP A 172 -3.41 11.32 -10.20
N ALA A 173 -3.85 10.42 -11.08
CA ALA A 173 -5.26 10.06 -11.18
C ALA A 173 -5.75 9.35 -9.91
N LEU A 174 -4.94 8.43 -9.35
CA LEU A 174 -5.27 7.74 -8.11
C LEU A 174 -5.23 8.69 -6.91
N GLU A 175 -4.22 9.57 -6.81
CA GLU A 175 -4.13 10.54 -5.72
C GLU A 175 -5.37 11.44 -5.67
N ARG A 176 -5.79 11.98 -6.82
CA ARG A 176 -7.02 12.79 -6.91
C ARG A 176 -8.27 12.02 -6.48
N HIS A 177 -8.34 10.73 -6.80
CA HIS A 177 -9.52 9.93 -6.48
C HIS A 177 -9.53 9.48 -5.02
N TYR A 178 -8.43 8.91 -4.52
CA TYR A 178 -8.39 8.32 -3.17
C TYR A 178 -8.03 9.33 -2.08
N GLY A 179 -7.53 10.52 -2.43
CA GLY A 179 -7.05 11.52 -1.47
C GLY A 179 -5.78 11.08 -0.74
N GLN A 180 -5.12 10.04 -1.21
CA GLN A 180 -3.86 9.51 -0.68
C GLN A 180 -2.85 9.37 -1.79
N ARG A 181 -1.59 9.78 -1.51
CA ARG A 181 -0.50 9.62 -2.47
C ARG A 181 -0.18 8.15 -2.67
N PRO A 182 -0.22 7.64 -3.91
CA PRO A 182 0.02 6.22 -4.19
C PRO A 182 1.43 5.78 -3.84
N ILE A 183 1.59 4.48 -3.63
CA ILE A 183 2.88 3.80 -3.48
C ILE A 183 3.32 3.29 -4.86
N LEU A 184 4.61 3.39 -5.15
CA LEU A 184 5.21 2.86 -6.37
C LEU A 184 6.00 1.59 -6.06
N TYR A 185 5.50 0.43 -6.52
CA TYR A 185 6.24 -0.82 -6.49
C TYR A 185 7.08 -0.98 -7.76
N THR A 186 8.28 -1.55 -7.61
CA THR A 186 9.15 -1.84 -8.74
C THR A 186 10.22 -2.91 -8.44
N THR A 187 10.73 -3.52 -9.50
CA THR A 187 11.83 -4.49 -9.50
C THR A 187 13.17 -3.83 -9.82
N VAL A 188 14.27 -4.53 -9.56
CA VAL A 188 15.64 -3.99 -9.70
C VAL A 188 15.96 -3.56 -11.12
N ASP A 189 15.68 -4.42 -12.09
CA ASP A 189 15.89 -4.17 -13.51
C ASP A 189 15.04 -3.03 -14.00
N PHE A 190 13.75 -3.04 -13.69
CA PHE A 190 12.83 -1.97 -14.09
C PHE A 190 13.23 -0.61 -13.52
N PHE A 191 13.59 -0.57 -12.25
CA PHE A 191 14.05 0.65 -11.57
C PHE A 191 15.26 1.26 -12.27
N THR A 192 16.23 0.43 -12.63
CA THR A 192 17.49 0.85 -13.27
C THR A 192 17.25 1.31 -14.69
N ASP A 193 16.57 0.48 -15.50
CA ASP A 193 16.30 0.75 -16.91
C ASP A 193 15.53 2.05 -17.12
N ASN A 194 14.60 2.34 -16.21
CA ASN A 194 13.70 3.48 -16.33
C ASN A 194 14.10 4.68 -15.46
N GLN A 195 15.24 4.60 -14.74
CA GLN A 195 15.71 5.69 -13.87
C GLN A 195 14.60 6.13 -12.89
N MET A 196 13.97 5.17 -12.21
CA MET A 196 12.79 5.42 -11.37
C MET A 196 13.09 6.32 -10.18
N SER A 197 14.36 6.48 -9.78
CA SER A 197 14.80 7.45 -8.78
C SER A 197 14.47 8.91 -9.12
N ARG A 198 14.18 9.21 -10.39
CA ARG A 198 13.70 10.54 -10.82
C ARG A 198 12.25 10.82 -10.48
N LEU A 199 11.47 9.81 -10.09
CA LEU A 199 10.13 9.98 -9.55
C LEU A 199 10.24 10.30 -8.06
N THR A 200 10.04 11.56 -7.70
CA THR A 200 10.20 12.05 -6.33
C THR A 200 8.85 12.27 -5.65
N GLY A 201 8.86 12.21 -4.31
CA GLY A 201 7.68 12.48 -3.50
C GLY A 201 6.71 11.30 -3.36
N TYR A 202 7.07 10.12 -3.82
CA TYR A 202 6.31 8.89 -3.63
C TYR A 202 6.96 7.99 -2.60
N ASP A 203 6.16 7.22 -1.85
CA ASP A 203 6.66 6.09 -1.09
C ASP A 203 6.97 4.95 -2.06
N PHE A 204 8.19 4.37 -1.98
CA PHE A 204 8.57 3.22 -2.79
C PHE A 204 8.37 1.91 -2.04
N TRP A 205 7.88 0.91 -2.75
CA TRP A 205 7.89 -0.48 -2.38
C TRP A 205 8.86 -1.22 -3.30
N LEU A 206 10.01 -1.60 -2.76
CA LEU A 206 11.11 -2.13 -3.55
C LEU A 206 11.22 -3.64 -3.41
N ARG A 207 11.27 -4.34 -4.55
CA ARG A 207 11.54 -5.77 -4.57
C ARG A 207 13.05 -6.02 -4.55
N SER A 208 13.51 -6.76 -3.55
CA SER A 208 14.89 -7.21 -3.47
C SER A 208 14.99 -8.48 -2.63
N VAL A 209 15.10 -9.63 -3.28
CA VAL A 209 15.09 -10.96 -2.64
C VAL A 209 16.49 -11.51 -2.38
N ALA A 210 17.54 -10.77 -2.76
CA ALA A 210 18.93 -11.21 -2.67
C ALA A 210 19.86 -10.13 -2.08
N GLY A 211 19.32 -9.10 -1.47
CA GLY A 211 20.09 -8.03 -0.83
C GLY A 211 19.21 -6.98 -0.20
N HIS A 212 19.72 -6.29 0.80
CA HIS A 212 19.00 -5.21 1.44
C HIS A 212 18.80 -4.02 0.47
N PRO A 213 17.64 -3.33 0.47
CA PRO A 213 17.35 -2.23 -0.47
C PRO A 213 18.43 -1.15 -0.50
N SER A 214 19.06 -0.81 0.61
CA SER A 214 20.14 0.19 0.62
C SER A 214 21.39 -0.19 -0.19
N LYS A 215 21.58 -1.49 -0.46
CA LYS A 215 22.66 -1.98 -1.34
C LYS A 215 22.21 -2.08 -2.79
N VAL A 216 20.97 -2.53 -2.99
CA VAL A 216 20.42 -2.84 -4.33
C VAL A 216 19.89 -1.58 -5.03
N TYR A 217 19.37 -0.62 -4.26
CA TYR A 217 18.86 0.67 -4.73
C TYR A 217 19.58 1.82 -3.99
N PRO A 218 20.88 2.06 -4.25
CA PRO A 218 21.67 3.01 -3.47
C PRO A 218 21.06 4.41 -3.51
N GLY A 219 20.88 4.99 -2.32
CA GLY A 219 20.34 6.34 -2.18
C GLY A 219 18.82 6.48 -2.36
N GLN A 220 18.11 5.41 -2.72
CA GLN A 220 16.65 5.47 -2.86
C GLN A 220 15.96 5.28 -1.51
N PRO A 221 15.20 6.27 -1.00
CA PRO A 221 14.30 6.07 0.14
C PRO A 221 13.19 5.08 -0.21
N TRP A 222 12.83 4.25 0.75
CA TRP A 222 11.77 3.26 0.55
C TRP A 222 10.89 3.13 1.81
N ARG A 223 9.67 2.63 1.60
CA ARG A 223 8.68 2.42 2.66
C ARG A 223 8.39 0.94 2.88
N PHE A 224 8.35 0.16 1.81
CA PHE A 224 8.11 -1.28 1.86
C PHE A 224 9.22 -2.01 1.10
N TRP A 225 9.55 -3.18 1.60
CA TRP A 225 10.54 -4.07 1.01
C TRP A 225 9.95 -5.46 0.82
N GLN A 226 9.75 -5.89 -0.44
CA GLN A 226 9.43 -7.28 -0.77
C GLN A 226 10.74 -8.08 -0.77
N TYR A 227 10.91 -8.92 0.25
CA TYR A 227 12.18 -9.61 0.49
C TYR A 227 12.15 -11.09 0.14
N SER A 228 10.99 -11.70 -0.11
CA SER A 228 10.86 -13.07 -0.59
C SER A 228 9.66 -13.22 -1.50
N GLY A 229 9.80 -14.10 -2.50
CA GLY A 229 8.72 -14.60 -3.35
C GLY A 229 8.36 -16.07 -3.03
N THR A 230 8.87 -16.62 -1.93
CA THR A 230 8.72 -18.03 -1.58
C THR A 230 8.39 -18.24 -0.09
N GLY A 231 7.86 -17.23 0.55
CA GLY A 231 7.47 -17.26 1.96
C GLY A 231 6.40 -18.28 2.28
N LEU A 232 6.45 -18.79 3.50
CA LEU A 232 5.45 -19.71 4.07
C LEU A 232 4.88 -19.06 5.32
N VAL A 233 3.56 -18.82 5.31
CA VAL A 233 2.84 -18.13 6.37
C VAL A 233 1.72 -19.03 6.91
N PRO A 234 1.61 -19.24 8.22
CA PRO A 234 0.47 -19.97 8.77
C PRO A 234 -0.86 -19.33 8.35
N GLY A 235 -1.80 -20.15 7.88
CA GLY A 235 -3.09 -19.71 7.32
C GLY A 235 -3.09 -19.52 5.80
N ILE A 236 -1.93 -19.70 5.12
CA ILE A 236 -1.82 -19.64 3.67
C ILE A 236 -1.28 -20.97 3.14
N LYS A 237 -1.98 -21.55 2.17
CA LYS A 237 -1.52 -22.77 1.50
C LYS A 237 -0.52 -22.41 0.41
N GLY A 238 0.72 -22.91 0.53
CA GLY A 238 1.77 -22.66 -0.46
C GLY A 238 2.55 -21.38 -0.22
N LYS A 239 3.18 -20.87 -1.28
CA LYS A 239 4.10 -19.73 -1.22
C LYS A 239 3.35 -18.41 -1.35
N VAL A 240 3.85 -17.41 -0.66
CA VAL A 240 3.36 -16.03 -0.72
C VAL A 240 4.53 -15.06 -0.66
N ASP A 241 4.37 -13.87 -1.23
CA ASP A 241 5.38 -12.83 -1.17
C ASP A 241 5.43 -12.19 0.22
N LEU A 242 6.64 -12.11 0.78
CA LEU A 242 6.88 -11.54 2.12
C LEU A 242 7.42 -10.13 2.03
N ASN A 243 6.88 -9.28 2.90
CA ASN A 243 7.18 -7.86 2.91
C ASN A 243 7.52 -7.37 4.32
N ALA A 244 8.39 -6.35 4.39
CA ALA A 244 8.68 -5.60 5.60
C ALA A 244 8.37 -4.11 5.40
N PHE A 245 7.87 -3.45 6.44
CA PHE A 245 7.77 -2.00 6.51
C PHE A 245 9.10 -1.41 6.99
N GLY A 246 9.59 -0.37 6.31
CA GLY A 246 10.89 0.25 6.53
C GLY A 246 10.96 1.16 7.76
N GLY A 247 10.44 0.72 8.90
CA GLY A 247 10.45 1.50 10.14
C GLY A 247 10.11 0.66 11.36
N SER A 248 10.06 1.30 12.52
CA SER A 248 9.63 0.70 13.79
C SER A 248 8.11 0.49 13.84
N ARG A 249 7.60 -0.15 14.90
CA ARG A 249 6.15 -0.23 15.16
C ARG A 249 5.51 1.14 15.36
N SER A 250 6.20 2.07 16.01
CA SER A 250 5.71 3.43 16.18
C SER A 250 5.68 4.19 14.85
N ASP A 251 6.68 4.01 13.99
CA ASP A 251 6.68 4.61 12.65
C ASP A 251 5.52 4.07 11.81
N TRP A 252 5.21 2.77 11.92
CA TRP A 252 4.05 2.17 11.27
C TRP A 252 2.73 2.81 11.74
N GLN A 253 2.51 2.93 13.05
CA GLN A 253 1.29 3.53 13.59
C GLN A 253 1.16 5.00 13.16
N ASN A 254 2.25 5.76 13.22
CA ASN A 254 2.28 7.15 12.78
C ASN A 254 2.00 7.29 11.27
N TRP A 255 2.57 6.39 10.48
CA TRP A 255 2.34 6.37 9.03
C TRP A 255 0.88 6.05 8.70
N LEU A 256 0.28 5.03 9.37
CA LEU A 256 -1.15 4.73 9.22
C LEU A 256 -2.03 5.92 9.62
N ALA A 257 -1.76 6.54 10.77
CA ALA A 257 -2.51 7.70 11.24
C ALA A 257 -2.44 8.88 10.27
N SER A 258 -1.30 9.11 9.65
CA SER A 258 -1.12 10.18 8.64
C SER A 258 -1.91 9.94 7.36
N ARG A 259 -2.36 8.69 7.11
CA ARG A 259 -3.12 8.26 5.92
C ARG A 259 -4.62 8.10 6.19
N ALA A 260 -5.04 8.05 7.45
CA ALA A 260 -6.44 7.99 7.84
C ALA A 260 -7.10 9.36 7.59
N ARG A 261 -7.58 9.58 6.37
CA ARG A 261 -8.37 10.77 6.00
C ARG A 261 -9.68 10.36 5.36
#